data_6799794f6c53e9c023e31f199c508058
#
_entry.id   6799794f6c53e9c023e31f199c508058
#
_cell.length_a   1.000
_cell.length_b   1.000
_cell.length_c   1.000
_cell.angle_alpha   90.00
_cell.angle_beta   90.00
_cell.angle_gamma   90.00
#
_symmetry.space_group_name_H-M   'P 1'
#
loop_
_entity.id
_entity.type
_entity.pdbx_description
1 polymer ?
#
loop_
_entity_poly.entity_id
_entity_poly.type
_entity_poly.pdbx_seq_one_letter_code
_entity_poly.pdbx_strand_id
1 'polypeptide(L)'
;MAVLFGDPSKPGQLFIARLKLPAGYKIMPHWHPTDENVTIISGSFAIGMGDKMDPKAKAFPAGSFFSMPAKMHHFAFAKGEAVVEVSGIGPFALTYIDPKDDPSKQSAAK
;
A
#
# COMPACT_ATOMS: atom_id res chain seq x y z
N MET A 1 -7.84 7.99 -2.30
CA MET A 1 -7.15 8.11 -1.01
C MET A 1 -7.67 9.33 -0.26
N ALA A 2 -8.00 9.16 1.00
CA ALA A 2 -8.43 10.26 1.84
C ALA A 2 -7.33 10.62 2.84
N VAL A 3 -6.77 11.82 2.74
CA VAL A 3 -5.73 12.28 3.66
C VAL A 3 -6.39 12.76 4.95
N LEU A 4 -6.01 12.16 6.08
CA LEU A 4 -6.53 12.52 7.40
C LEU A 4 -5.64 13.53 8.11
N PHE A 5 -4.35 13.49 7.86
CA PHE A 5 -3.37 14.35 8.52
C PHE A 5 -2.14 14.51 7.65
N GLY A 6 -1.60 15.72 7.63
CA GLY A 6 -0.34 16.00 6.93
C GLY A 6 -0.46 16.03 5.42
N ASP A 7 0.68 16.04 4.77
CA ASP A 7 0.79 16.03 3.31
C ASP A 7 1.71 14.86 2.91
N PRO A 8 1.16 13.80 2.30
CA PRO A 8 1.97 12.62 1.94
C PRO A 8 3.09 12.91 0.93
N SER A 9 3.00 14.01 0.20
CA SER A 9 4.02 14.37 -0.79
C SER A 9 5.23 15.07 -0.18
N LYS A 10 5.13 15.55 1.06
CA LYS A 10 6.20 16.37 1.66
C LYS A 10 7.21 15.51 2.41
N PRO A 11 8.51 15.66 2.10
CA PRO A 11 9.55 14.95 2.83
C PRO A 11 9.61 15.35 4.30
N GLY A 12 9.89 14.37 5.16
CA GLY A 12 10.15 14.60 6.56
C GLY A 12 8.93 14.89 7.42
N GLN A 13 7.73 14.83 6.86
CA GLN A 13 6.49 15.12 7.60
C GLN A 13 5.67 13.86 7.81
N LEU A 14 5.09 13.73 9.01
CA LEU A 14 4.13 12.68 9.29
C LEU A 14 2.88 12.89 8.45
N PHE A 15 2.38 11.82 7.84
CA PHE A 15 1.08 11.82 7.20
C PHE A 15 0.25 10.63 7.66
N ILE A 16 -1.06 10.75 7.58
CA ILE A 16 -2.00 9.66 7.83
C ILE A 16 -3.08 9.73 6.76
N ALA A 17 -3.33 8.61 6.09
CA ALA A 17 -4.30 8.56 5.00
C ALA A 17 -5.07 7.24 5.05
N ARG A 18 -6.27 7.21 4.48
CA ARG A 18 -7.06 5.98 4.32
C ARG A 18 -7.26 5.67 2.86
N LEU A 19 -7.16 4.39 2.56
CA LEU A 19 -7.40 3.85 1.23
C LEU A 19 -8.62 2.94 1.29
N LYS A 20 -9.58 3.16 0.40
CA LYS A 20 -10.70 2.26 0.21
C LYS A 20 -10.43 1.45 -1.05
N LEU A 21 -10.36 0.15 -0.90
CA LEU A 21 -9.96 -0.76 -1.96
C LEU A 21 -11.11 -1.69 -2.32
N PRO A 22 -11.53 -1.74 -3.59
CA PRO A 22 -12.55 -2.70 -4.00
C PRO A 22 -12.03 -4.13 -3.93
N ALA A 23 -12.95 -5.08 -3.83
CA ALA A 23 -12.59 -6.49 -3.82
C ALA A 23 -11.75 -6.83 -5.05
N GLY A 24 -10.66 -7.57 -4.85
CA GLY A 24 -9.78 -7.99 -5.91
C GLY A 24 -8.73 -6.96 -6.34
N TYR A 25 -8.76 -5.76 -5.74
CA TYR A 25 -7.75 -4.75 -6.09
C TYR A 25 -6.37 -5.21 -5.65
N LYS A 26 -5.39 -5.11 -6.56
CA LYS A 26 -4.02 -5.55 -6.31
C LYS A 26 -3.06 -4.37 -6.33
N ILE A 27 -2.17 -4.34 -5.35
CA ILE A 27 -1.03 -3.45 -5.35
C ILE A 27 0.19 -4.33 -5.58
N MET A 28 0.71 -4.26 -6.80
CA MET A 28 1.79 -5.14 -7.24
C MET A 28 3.09 -4.87 -6.47
N PRO A 29 4.07 -5.77 -6.52
CA PRO A 29 5.30 -5.60 -5.76
C PRO A 29 5.96 -4.24 -5.98
N HIS A 30 6.29 -3.58 -4.88
CA HIS A 30 6.83 -2.23 -4.87
C HIS A 30 7.59 -1.98 -3.57
N TRP A 31 8.19 -0.81 -3.45
CA TRP A 31 8.83 -0.35 -2.22
C TRP A 31 8.60 1.15 -2.03
N HIS A 32 8.82 1.61 -0.81
CA HIS A 32 8.70 3.02 -0.43
C HIS A 32 10.03 3.53 0.12
N PRO A 33 10.32 4.83 -0.03
CA PRO A 33 11.57 5.40 0.50
C PRO A 33 11.62 5.49 2.03
N THR A 34 10.45 5.41 2.69
CA THR A 34 10.34 5.50 4.16
C THR A 34 9.50 4.34 4.69
N ASP A 35 9.51 4.14 6.01
CA ASP A 35 8.70 3.10 6.64
C ASP A 35 7.23 3.36 6.42
N GLU A 36 6.47 2.31 6.15
CA GLU A 36 5.03 2.36 5.99
C GLU A 36 4.35 1.58 7.11
N ASN A 37 3.38 2.21 7.78
CA ASN A 37 2.56 1.56 8.79
C ASN A 37 1.15 1.42 8.25
N VAL A 38 0.58 0.23 8.36
CA VAL A 38 -0.74 -0.10 7.81
C VAL A 38 -1.60 -0.71 8.90
N THR A 39 -2.78 -0.14 9.10
CA THR A 39 -3.82 -0.71 9.99
C THR A 39 -5.02 -1.06 9.13
N ILE A 40 -5.54 -2.27 9.26
CA ILE A 40 -6.74 -2.68 8.57
C ILE A 40 -7.95 -2.19 9.38
N ILE A 41 -8.71 -1.28 8.79
CA ILE A 41 -9.88 -0.67 9.44
C ILE A 41 -11.11 -1.56 9.23
N SER A 42 -11.31 -2.06 8.02
CA SER A 42 -12.43 -2.94 7.69
C SER A 42 -12.06 -3.87 6.55
N GLY A 43 -12.77 -4.97 6.44
CA GLY A 43 -12.58 -5.94 5.37
C GLY A 43 -11.44 -6.91 5.62
N SER A 44 -10.87 -7.42 4.54
CA SER A 44 -9.81 -8.43 4.58
C SER A 44 -8.74 -8.05 3.56
N PHE A 45 -7.51 -7.94 4.04
CA PHE A 45 -6.40 -7.41 3.25
C PHE A 45 -5.18 -8.31 3.39
N ALA A 46 -4.62 -8.73 2.26
CA ALA A 46 -3.45 -9.57 2.24
C ALA A 46 -2.21 -8.74 1.96
N ILE A 47 -1.15 -9.01 2.70
CA ILE A 47 0.16 -8.38 2.52
C ILE A 47 1.21 -9.47 2.48
N GLY A 48 2.11 -9.41 1.51
CA GLY A 48 3.22 -10.33 1.41
C GLY A 48 4.51 -9.61 1.05
N MET A 49 5.64 -10.26 1.35
CA MET A 49 6.96 -9.73 1.07
C MET A 49 7.54 -10.40 -0.16
N GLY A 50 8.33 -9.66 -0.93
CA GLY A 50 9.04 -10.18 -2.08
C GLY A 50 8.71 -9.46 -3.37
N ASP A 51 9.29 -9.97 -4.46
CA ASP A 51 9.25 -9.34 -5.77
C ASP A 51 8.17 -9.91 -6.69
N LYS A 52 7.47 -10.94 -6.22
CA LYS A 52 6.41 -11.60 -6.99
C LYS A 52 5.11 -11.64 -6.20
N MET A 53 4.03 -11.30 -6.88
CA MET A 53 2.69 -11.41 -6.31
C MET A 53 2.39 -12.88 -6.01
N ASP A 54 1.93 -13.14 -4.79
CA ASP A 54 1.47 -14.46 -4.39
C ASP A 54 -0.02 -14.38 -4.07
N PRO A 55 -0.90 -14.93 -4.93
CA PRO A 55 -2.34 -14.86 -4.70
C PRO A 55 -2.80 -15.66 -3.48
N LYS A 56 -1.91 -16.50 -2.93
CA LYS A 56 -2.18 -17.28 -1.72
C LYS A 56 -1.65 -16.62 -0.45
N ALA A 57 -1.14 -15.39 -0.55
CA ALA A 57 -0.68 -14.67 0.62
C ALA A 57 -1.82 -14.54 1.64
N LYS A 58 -1.46 -14.65 2.92
CA LYS A 58 -2.43 -14.64 3.99
C LYS A 58 -3.16 -13.30 4.07
N ALA A 59 -4.49 -13.36 4.15
CA ALA A 59 -5.33 -12.21 4.40
C ALA A 59 -5.54 -12.02 5.90
N PHE A 60 -5.58 -10.77 6.33
CA PHE A 60 -5.73 -10.40 7.73
C PHE A 60 -7.00 -9.58 7.94
N PRO A 61 -7.67 -9.75 9.10
CA PRO A 61 -8.93 -9.07 9.36
C PRO A 61 -8.72 -7.63 9.87
N ALA A 62 -9.84 -6.92 10.01
CA ALA A 62 -9.86 -5.61 10.66
C ALA A 62 -9.18 -5.66 12.03
N GLY A 63 -8.45 -4.60 12.37
CA GLY A 63 -7.66 -4.51 13.59
C GLY A 63 -6.23 -4.99 13.47
N SER A 64 -5.86 -5.62 12.34
CA SER A 64 -4.48 -6.04 12.11
C SER A 64 -3.60 -4.84 11.79
N PHE A 65 -2.34 -4.92 12.18
CA PHE A 65 -1.36 -3.86 11.99
C PHE A 65 -0.06 -4.43 11.41
N PHE A 66 0.52 -3.68 10.47
CA PHE A 66 1.79 -4.04 9.85
C PHE A 66 2.69 -2.81 9.81
N SER A 67 3.99 -3.03 10.02
CA SER A 67 4.99 -2.00 9.80
C SER A 67 6.01 -2.56 8.79
N MET A 68 6.13 -1.89 7.66
CA MET A 68 7.03 -2.33 6.60
C MET A 68 8.21 -1.37 6.53
N PRO A 69 9.43 -1.87 6.76
CA PRO A 69 10.62 -1.03 6.72
C PRO A 69 10.83 -0.37 5.36
N ALA A 70 11.45 0.80 5.39
CA ALA A 70 11.83 1.51 4.18
C ALA A 70 12.58 0.59 3.20
N LYS A 71 12.25 0.73 1.91
CA LYS A 71 12.88 0.01 0.80
C LYS A 71 12.64 -1.49 0.76
N MET A 72 11.87 -2.04 1.70
CA MET A 72 11.50 -3.45 1.65
C MET A 72 10.46 -3.69 0.55
N HIS A 73 10.70 -4.68 -0.31
CA HIS A 73 9.79 -5.03 -1.38
C HIS A 73 8.60 -5.79 -0.83
N HIS A 74 7.40 -5.34 -1.16
CA HIS A 74 6.17 -5.99 -0.71
C HIS A 74 5.04 -5.75 -1.71
N PHE A 75 3.97 -6.52 -1.53
CA PHE A 75 2.76 -6.41 -2.33
C PHE A 75 1.55 -6.58 -1.43
N ALA A 76 0.37 -6.24 -1.96
CA ALA A 76 -0.86 -6.37 -1.20
C ALA A 76 -2.04 -6.56 -2.14
N PHE A 77 -3.14 -7.10 -1.61
CA PHE A 77 -4.40 -7.13 -2.35
C PHE A 77 -5.58 -7.21 -1.38
N ALA A 78 -6.72 -6.69 -1.84
CA ALA A 78 -7.95 -6.75 -1.08
C ALA A 78 -8.72 -8.03 -1.47
N LYS A 79 -8.94 -8.93 -0.53
CA LYS A 79 -9.73 -10.13 -0.79
C LYS A 79 -11.21 -9.81 -0.95
N GLY A 80 -11.75 -9.01 -0.02
CA GLY A 80 -13.05 -8.35 -0.17
C GLY A 80 -12.80 -6.86 -0.15
N GLU A 81 -13.85 -6.04 -0.26
CA GLU A 81 -13.68 -4.60 -0.09
C GLU A 81 -13.00 -4.33 1.25
N ALA A 82 -11.98 -3.50 1.25
CA ALA A 82 -11.20 -3.20 2.44
C ALA A 82 -10.92 -1.72 2.58
N VAL A 83 -10.84 -1.26 3.83
CA VAL A 83 -10.35 0.08 4.15
C VAL A 83 -9.10 -0.11 5.00
N VAL A 84 -8.00 0.50 4.60
CA VAL A 84 -6.75 0.47 5.34
C VAL A 84 -6.29 1.90 5.64
N GLU A 85 -5.66 2.07 6.80
CA GLU A 85 -5.05 3.34 7.19
C GLU A 85 -3.55 3.21 7.07
N VAL A 86 -2.96 4.12 6.31
CA VAL A 86 -1.52 4.14 6.05
C VAL A 86 -0.95 5.38 6.72
N SER A 87 0.15 5.21 7.42
CA SER A 87 0.86 6.34 8.03
C SER A 87 2.36 6.16 7.89
N GLY A 88 3.08 7.27 7.98
CA GLY A 88 4.53 7.27 7.88
C GLY A 88 5.06 8.67 7.77
N ILE A 89 6.35 8.75 7.51
CA ILE A 89 7.03 10.02 7.21
C ILE A 89 7.12 10.14 5.70
N GLY A 90 6.65 11.24 5.15
CA GLY A 90 6.68 11.45 3.70
C GLY A 90 8.09 11.49 3.13
N PRO A 91 8.21 11.41 1.81
CA PRO A 91 7.13 11.30 0.83
C PRO A 91 6.56 9.88 0.73
N PHE A 92 5.25 9.79 0.53
CA PHE A 92 4.61 8.49 0.25
C PHE A 92 4.66 8.24 -1.25
N ALA A 93 5.67 7.53 -1.67
CA ALA A 93 5.92 7.23 -3.07
C ALA A 93 6.09 5.72 -3.24
N LEU A 94 5.55 5.18 -4.33
CA LEU A 94 5.70 3.76 -4.68
C LEU A 94 6.62 3.64 -5.89
N THR A 95 7.63 2.78 -5.76
CA THR A 95 8.43 2.36 -6.90
C THR A 95 8.14 0.89 -7.15
N TYR A 96 7.56 0.59 -8.31
CA TYR A 96 7.19 -0.78 -8.66
C TYR A 96 8.42 -1.56 -9.12
N ILE A 97 8.48 -2.84 -8.74
CA ILE A 97 9.56 -3.73 -9.16
C ILE A 97 9.50 -3.91 -10.66
N ASP A 98 8.30 -4.12 -11.21
CA ASP A 98 8.07 -4.17 -12.65
C ASP A 98 7.47 -2.83 -13.09
N PRO A 99 8.17 -2.04 -13.92
CA PRO A 99 7.64 -0.74 -14.37
C PRO A 99 6.28 -0.82 -15.07
N LYS A 100 5.92 -1.97 -15.62
CA LYS A 100 4.62 -2.16 -16.25
C LYS A 100 3.47 -2.12 -15.26
N ASP A 101 3.75 -2.35 -13.98
CA ASP A 101 2.74 -2.33 -12.93
C ASP A 101 2.42 -0.92 -12.43
N ASP A 102 3.19 0.07 -12.83
CA ASP A 102 3.01 1.45 -12.38
C ASP A 102 1.78 2.05 -13.07
N PRO A 103 0.71 2.39 -12.31
CA PRO A 103 -0.51 2.94 -12.89
C PRO A 103 -0.30 4.24 -13.67
N SER A 104 0.68 5.06 -13.27
CA SER A 104 0.95 6.32 -13.97
C SER A 104 1.45 6.07 -15.39
N LYS A 105 2.21 4.99 -15.61
CA LYS A 105 2.69 4.62 -16.94
C LYS A 105 1.59 3.99 -17.78
N GLN A 106 0.70 3.21 -17.16
CA GLN A 106 -0.44 2.63 -17.84
C GLN A 106 -1.40 3.73 -18.29
N SER A 107 -1.64 4.73 -17.47
CA SER A 107 -2.48 5.87 -17.82
C SER A 107 -1.92 6.63 -19.01
N ALA A 108 -0.61 6.79 -19.07
CA ALA A 108 0.05 7.48 -20.18
C ALA A 108 -0.09 6.73 -21.52
N ALA A 109 -0.31 5.44 -21.47
CA ALA A 109 -0.45 4.62 -22.67
C ALA A 109 -1.83 4.75 -23.34
N LYS A 110 -2.76 5.41 -22.70
CA LYS A 110 -4.08 5.68 -23.26
C LYS A 110 -4.08 6.95 -24.12
#